data_523815642cfb6f9acf0dc06df18b4b45
#
_entry.id   523815642cfb6f9acf0dc06df18b4b45
#
_cell.length_a   1.000
_cell.length_b   1.000
_cell.length_c   1.000
_cell.angle_alpha   90.00
_cell.angle_beta   90.00
_cell.angle_gamma   90.00
#
_symmetry.space_group_name_H-M   'P 1'
#
loop_
_entity.id
_entity.type
_entity.pdbx_description
1 polymer ?
#
loop_
_entity_poly.entity_id
_entity_poly.type
_entity_poly.pdbx_seq_one_letter_code
_entity_poly.pdbx_strand_id
1 'polypeptide(L)'
;MTATALKKFLVFYLIPQQTMADWKNVDAQHREASEKKMMDEWAKWCADRAEMILSTEVGGQTQRATAGSVVNMKNDIVVFSFVQGASHEAVMQEFLTHPHLQIPNASIEVMEVKPMS
;
A
#
# COMPACT_ATOMS: atom_id res chain seq x y z
N MET A 1 -16.13 -31.44 -0.72
CA MET A 1 -16.22 -29.97 -0.77
C MET A 1 -14.97 -29.39 -1.41
N THR A 2 -15.13 -28.56 -2.39
CA THR A 2 -14.01 -27.95 -3.09
C THR A 2 -13.62 -26.65 -2.39
N ALA A 3 -12.36 -26.49 -2.03
CA ALA A 3 -11.88 -25.24 -1.47
C ALA A 3 -11.95 -24.13 -2.52
N THR A 4 -12.37 -22.92 -2.13
CA THR A 4 -12.38 -21.78 -3.02
C THR A 4 -10.93 -21.42 -3.37
N ALA A 5 -10.62 -21.33 -4.65
CA ALA A 5 -9.31 -20.88 -5.09
C ALA A 5 -9.10 -19.42 -4.69
N LEU A 6 -7.96 -19.12 -4.09
CA LEU A 6 -7.62 -17.76 -3.73
C LEU A 6 -7.16 -16.99 -4.96
N LYS A 7 -7.61 -15.76 -5.07
CA LYS A 7 -7.18 -14.82 -6.11
C LYS A 7 -6.04 -13.98 -5.56
N LYS A 8 -5.19 -13.51 -6.44
CA LYS A 8 -4.05 -12.67 -6.08
C LYS A 8 -4.33 -11.21 -6.46
N PHE A 9 -3.88 -10.30 -5.62
CA PHE A 9 -4.07 -8.86 -5.84
C PHE A 9 -2.77 -8.12 -5.57
N LEU A 10 -2.60 -7.01 -6.27
CA LEU A 10 -1.52 -6.06 -6.01
C LEU A 10 -2.16 -4.82 -5.40
N VAL A 11 -1.68 -4.45 -4.23
CA VAL A 11 -2.22 -3.34 -3.44
C VAL A 11 -1.24 -2.18 -3.50
N PHE A 12 -1.74 -0.99 -3.86
CA PHE A 12 -0.97 0.24 -3.84
C PHE A 12 -1.45 1.12 -2.70
N TYR A 13 -0.52 1.57 -1.86
CA TYR A 13 -0.78 2.52 -0.80
C TYR A 13 -0.30 3.88 -1.29
N LEU A 14 -1.23 4.83 -1.45
CA LEU A 14 -0.94 6.10 -2.08
C LEU A 14 -1.03 7.25 -1.10
N ILE A 15 -0.09 8.18 -1.20
CA ILE A 15 -0.12 9.45 -0.47
C ILE A 15 0.16 10.55 -1.48
N PRO A 16 -0.73 11.56 -1.61
CA PRO A 16 -0.46 12.68 -2.52
C PRO A 16 0.87 13.35 -2.18
N GLN A 17 1.59 13.77 -3.21
CA GLN A 17 2.90 14.40 -3.02
C GLN A 17 2.81 15.66 -2.15
N GLN A 18 1.73 16.41 -2.24
CA GLN A 18 1.52 17.59 -1.39
C GLN A 18 1.41 17.19 0.09
N THR A 19 0.70 16.10 0.39
CA THR A 19 0.59 15.59 1.76
C THR A 19 1.97 15.21 2.31
N MET A 20 2.82 14.58 1.48
CA MET A 20 4.19 14.25 1.88
C MET A 20 5.03 15.49 2.12
N ALA A 21 4.87 16.52 1.28
CA ALA A 21 5.57 17.78 1.46
C ALA A 21 5.16 18.48 2.74
N ASP A 22 3.86 18.50 3.04
CA ASP A 22 3.33 19.10 4.27
C ASP A 22 3.83 18.37 5.51
N TRP A 23 3.95 17.04 5.43
CA TRP A 23 4.44 16.21 6.53
C TRP A 23 5.88 16.56 6.92
N LYS A 24 6.72 16.90 5.95
CA LYS A 24 8.11 17.28 6.21
C LYS A 24 8.22 18.57 7.02
N ASN A 25 7.18 19.41 7.03
CA ASN A 25 7.14 20.66 7.78
C ASN A 25 6.61 20.49 9.19
N VAL A 26 6.18 19.28 9.58
CA VAL A 26 5.72 18.98 10.92
C VAL A 26 6.93 18.84 11.85
N ASP A 27 6.78 19.25 13.12
CA ASP A 27 7.81 19.13 14.13
C ASP A 27 8.37 17.69 14.19
N ALA A 28 9.70 17.56 14.26
CA ALA A 28 10.37 16.26 14.21
C ALA A 28 9.91 15.30 15.28
N GLN A 29 9.72 15.76 16.53
CA GLN A 29 9.26 14.90 17.61
C GLN A 29 7.87 14.38 17.38
N HIS A 30 6.97 15.26 16.93
CA HIS A 30 5.60 14.86 16.60
C HIS A 30 5.58 13.87 15.43
N ARG A 31 6.39 14.13 14.41
CA ARG A 31 6.51 13.28 13.23
C ARG A 31 7.01 11.88 13.60
N GLU A 32 8.06 11.79 14.40
CA GLU A 32 8.62 10.50 14.84
C GLU A 32 7.62 9.70 15.67
N ALA A 33 6.90 10.35 16.58
CA ALA A 33 5.89 9.70 17.41
C ALA A 33 4.74 9.16 16.56
N SER A 34 4.28 9.95 15.58
CA SER A 34 3.19 9.55 14.68
C SER A 34 3.61 8.41 13.76
N GLU A 35 4.84 8.44 13.25
CA GLU A 35 5.37 7.38 12.39
C GLU A 35 5.52 6.08 13.16
N LYS A 36 6.00 6.14 14.40
CA LYS A 36 6.10 4.96 15.25
C LYS A 36 4.74 4.35 15.53
N LYS A 37 3.76 5.17 15.86
CA LYS A 37 2.38 4.72 16.08
C LYS A 37 1.83 4.04 14.83
N MET A 38 2.04 4.64 13.66
CA MET A 38 1.59 4.10 12.38
C MET A 38 2.25 2.74 12.12
N MET A 39 3.56 2.62 12.34
CA MET A 39 4.28 1.38 12.12
C MET A 39 3.80 0.28 13.06
N ASP A 40 3.53 0.61 14.32
CA ASP A 40 3.02 -0.36 15.29
C ASP A 40 1.62 -0.85 14.89
N GLU A 41 0.74 0.07 14.47
CA GLU A 41 -0.61 -0.27 14.01
C GLU A 41 -0.58 -1.10 12.73
N TRP A 42 0.31 -0.75 11.81
CA TRP A 42 0.48 -1.48 10.54
C TRP A 42 0.94 -2.92 10.81
N ALA A 43 1.94 -3.08 11.68
CA ALA A 43 2.44 -4.40 12.03
C ALA A 43 1.35 -5.27 12.65
N LYS A 44 0.53 -4.70 13.52
CA LYS A 44 -0.60 -5.41 14.12
C LYS A 44 -1.65 -5.78 13.07
N TRP A 45 -2.00 -4.84 12.18
CA TRP A 45 -2.97 -5.10 11.11
C TRP A 45 -2.51 -6.26 10.22
N CYS A 46 -1.23 -6.29 9.85
CA CYS A 46 -0.65 -7.36 9.05
C CYS A 46 -0.62 -8.69 9.82
N ALA A 47 -0.25 -8.66 11.11
CA ALA A 47 -0.21 -9.87 11.92
C ALA A 47 -1.59 -10.52 12.04
N ASP A 48 -2.63 -9.70 12.16
CA ASP A 48 -4.02 -10.20 12.23
C ASP A 48 -4.48 -10.80 10.89
N ARG A 49 -3.74 -10.57 9.80
CA ARG A 49 -4.07 -11.01 8.43
C ARG A 49 -2.92 -11.75 7.77
N ALA A 50 -2.15 -12.48 8.55
CA ALA A 50 -0.93 -13.14 8.06
C ALA A 50 -1.17 -14.07 6.87
N GLU A 51 -2.35 -14.70 6.79
CA GLU A 51 -2.67 -15.59 5.68
C GLU A 51 -3.02 -14.83 4.40
N MET A 52 -3.47 -13.58 4.52
CA MET A 52 -3.84 -12.76 3.38
C MET A 52 -2.63 -12.04 2.77
N ILE A 53 -1.72 -11.55 3.62
CA ILE A 53 -0.59 -10.73 3.17
C ILE A 53 0.57 -11.63 2.73
N LEU A 54 0.91 -11.58 1.44
CA LEU A 54 2.02 -12.35 0.89
C LEU A 54 3.35 -11.62 1.02
N SER A 55 3.35 -10.31 0.77
CA SER A 55 4.54 -9.47 0.92
C SER A 55 4.12 -8.01 1.00
N THR A 56 4.95 -7.19 1.63
CA THR A 56 4.79 -5.74 1.67
C THR A 56 6.16 -5.10 1.49
N GLU A 57 6.25 -4.19 0.53
CA GLU A 57 7.50 -3.54 0.17
C GLU A 57 7.32 -2.03 0.16
N VAL A 58 8.35 -1.30 0.56
CA VAL A 58 8.36 0.17 0.49
C VAL A 58 8.84 0.59 -0.91
N GLY A 59 8.11 1.50 -1.55
CA GLY A 59 8.48 2.05 -2.84
C GLY A 59 9.68 3.00 -2.72
N GLY A 60 10.63 2.87 -3.65
CA GLY A 60 11.77 3.76 -3.76
C GLY A 60 11.66 4.69 -4.95
N GLN A 61 12.81 5.04 -5.53
CA GLN A 61 12.84 5.92 -6.70
C GLN A 61 12.16 5.26 -7.90
N THR A 62 11.40 6.05 -8.64
CA THR A 62 10.74 5.63 -9.87
C THR A 62 11.35 6.31 -11.08
N GLN A 63 11.55 5.55 -12.13
CA GLN A 63 11.94 6.07 -13.45
C GLN A 63 10.89 5.61 -14.46
N ARG A 64 10.63 6.48 -15.44
CA ARG A 64 9.70 6.17 -16.53
C ARG A 64 10.48 5.96 -17.82
N ALA A 65 10.20 4.86 -18.50
CA ALA A 65 10.70 4.61 -19.84
C ALA A 65 9.58 4.86 -20.85
N THR A 66 9.92 5.63 -21.88
CA THR A 66 9.09 5.76 -23.09
C THR A 66 9.95 5.36 -24.26
N ALA A 67 9.41 5.30 -25.49
CA ALA A 67 10.22 4.93 -26.64
C ALA A 67 11.39 5.90 -26.80
N GLY A 68 12.61 5.41 -26.56
CA GLY A 68 13.85 6.20 -26.71
C GLY A 68 14.20 7.15 -25.57
N SER A 69 13.52 7.05 -24.42
CA SER A 69 13.73 8.00 -23.33
C SER A 69 13.53 7.37 -21.96
N VAL A 70 14.33 7.81 -20.97
CA VAL A 70 14.17 7.43 -19.56
C VAL A 70 14.21 8.74 -18.74
N VAL A 71 13.24 8.93 -17.87
CA VAL A 71 13.19 10.10 -17.00
C VAL A 71 12.91 9.69 -15.56
N ASN A 72 13.47 10.45 -14.62
CA ASN A 72 13.12 10.32 -13.22
C ASN A 72 11.73 10.91 -13.03
N MET A 73 10.92 10.24 -12.19
CA MET A 73 9.61 10.76 -11.87
C MET A 73 9.23 10.43 -10.44
N LYS A 74 8.19 11.10 -9.96
CA LYS A 74 7.57 10.77 -8.68
C LYS A 74 6.12 10.38 -8.96
N ASN A 75 5.64 9.40 -8.21
CA ASN A 75 4.22 9.05 -8.19
C ASN A 75 3.76 9.01 -6.72
N ASP A 76 2.48 8.75 -6.51
CA ASP A 76 1.91 8.75 -5.17
C ASP A 76 2.03 7.40 -4.45
N ILE A 77 2.59 6.40 -5.11
CA ILE A 77 2.75 5.05 -4.52
C ILE A 77 3.90 5.08 -3.53
N VAL A 78 3.62 4.80 -2.25
CA VAL A 78 4.66 4.82 -1.21
C VAL A 78 4.99 3.41 -0.70
N VAL A 79 4.02 2.50 -0.76
CA VAL A 79 4.17 1.10 -0.35
C VAL A 79 3.33 0.27 -1.31
N PHE A 80 3.65 -0.98 -1.47
CA PHE A 80 2.80 -1.92 -2.19
C PHE A 80 2.85 -3.30 -1.53
N SER A 81 1.78 -4.07 -1.71
CA SER A 81 1.68 -5.43 -1.16
C SER A 81 1.13 -6.37 -2.21
N PHE A 82 1.60 -7.62 -2.17
CA PHE A 82 0.88 -8.71 -2.82
C PHE A 82 0.03 -9.40 -1.76
N VAL A 83 -1.24 -9.59 -2.07
CA VAL A 83 -2.18 -10.24 -1.15
C VAL A 83 -3.01 -11.29 -1.89
N GLN A 84 -3.70 -12.12 -1.13
CA GLN A 84 -4.59 -13.14 -1.69
C GLN A 84 -5.90 -13.17 -0.91
N GLY A 85 -6.96 -13.55 -1.58
CA GLY A 85 -8.27 -13.64 -0.95
C GLY A 85 -9.29 -14.30 -1.86
N ALA A 86 -10.46 -14.59 -1.33
CA ALA A 86 -11.50 -15.31 -2.05
C ALA A 86 -12.13 -14.49 -3.19
N SER A 87 -12.22 -13.18 -3.01
CA SER A 87 -12.80 -12.28 -4.00
C SER A 87 -12.23 -10.86 -3.84
N HIS A 88 -12.39 -10.05 -4.87
CA HIS A 88 -12.00 -8.64 -4.83
C HIS A 88 -12.74 -7.91 -3.70
N GLU A 89 -14.04 -8.14 -3.59
CA GLU A 89 -14.87 -7.53 -2.55
C GLU A 89 -14.40 -7.90 -1.15
N ALA A 90 -14.12 -9.18 -0.90
CA ALA A 90 -13.65 -9.65 0.41
C ALA A 90 -12.32 -8.99 0.80
N VAL A 91 -11.40 -8.85 -0.16
CA VAL A 91 -10.12 -8.20 0.08
C VAL A 91 -10.31 -6.70 0.36
N MET A 92 -11.14 -6.02 -0.41
CA MET A 92 -11.40 -4.59 -0.20
C MET A 92 -11.97 -4.31 1.19
N GLN A 93 -12.88 -5.15 1.69
CA GLN A 93 -13.46 -4.97 3.02
C GLN A 93 -12.39 -4.96 4.11
N GLU A 94 -11.36 -5.79 3.97
CA GLU A 94 -10.26 -5.83 4.94
C GLU A 94 -9.46 -4.53 4.97
N PHE A 95 -9.29 -3.89 3.82
CA PHE A 95 -8.50 -2.66 3.72
C PHE A 95 -9.23 -1.40 4.24
N LEU A 96 -10.54 -1.46 4.45
CA LEU A 96 -11.29 -0.31 4.96
C LEU A 96 -10.84 0.13 6.36
N THR A 97 -10.23 -0.77 7.13
CA THR A 97 -9.74 -0.48 8.48
C THR A 97 -8.21 -0.33 8.55
N HIS A 98 -7.54 -0.26 7.39
CA HIS A 98 -6.09 -0.18 7.36
C HIS A 98 -5.61 1.17 7.93
N PRO A 99 -4.57 1.17 8.79
CA PRO A 99 -4.06 2.40 9.40
C PRO A 99 -3.57 3.46 8.40
N HIS A 100 -3.13 3.06 7.20
CA HIS A 100 -2.73 3.98 6.14
C HIS A 100 -3.81 5.03 5.84
N LEU A 101 -5.09 4.66 5.98
CA LEU A 101 -6.21 5.56 5.69
C LEU A 101 -6.36 6.68 6.71
N GLN A 102 -5.61 6.66 7.81
CA GLN A 102 -5.57 7.76 8.78
C GLN A 102 -4.76 8.95 8.27
N ILE A 103 -3.92 8.74 7.27
CA ILE A 103 -3.12 9.81 6.67
C ILE A 103 -4.03 10.69 5.82
N PRO A 104 -3.95 12.04 5.95
CA PRO A 104 -4.81 12.93 5.14
C PRO A 104 -4.68 12.67 3.65
N ASN A 105 -5.82 12.51 2.98
CA ASN A 105 -5.93 12.29 1.53
C ASN A 105 -5.24 11.01 1.01
N ALA A 106 -4.82 10.12 1.92
CA ALA A 106 -4.26 8.84 1.53
C ALA A 106 -5.35 7.91 1.01
N SER A 107 -4.96 6.99 0.16
CA SER A 107 -5.88 6.00 -0.42
C SER A 107 -5.18 4.67 -0.61
N ILE A 108 -5.97 3.63 -0.84
CA ILE A 108 -5.49 2.29 -1.13
C ILE A 108 -6.21 1.81 -2.38
N GLU A 109 -5.44 1.31 -3.36
CA GLU A 109 -6.00 0.72 -4.57
C GLU A 109 -5.62 -0.76 -4.61
N VAL A 110 -6.60 -1.59 -4.90
CA VAL A 110 -6.43 -3.05 -4.96
C VAL A 110 -6.74 -3.52 -6.37
N MET A 111 -5.73 -4.05 -7.04
CA MET A 111 -5.84 -4.51 -8.42
C MET A 111 -5.72 -6.03 -8.47
N GLU A 112 -6.69 -6.69 -9.09
CA GLU A 112 -6.57 -8.14 -9.31
C GLU A 112 -5.44 -8.39 -10.31
N VAL A 113 -4.58 -9.36 -10.02
CA VAL A 113 -3.48 -9.72 -10.91
C VAL A 113 -3.64 -11.15 -11.40
N LYS A 114 -3.32 -11.35 -12.67
CA LYS A 114 -3.45 -12.63 -13.36
C LYS A 114 -2.21 -12.87 -14.21
N PRO A 115 -1.86 -14.15 -14.47
CA PRO A 115 -0.80 -14.45 -15.43
C PRO A 115 -1.14 -13.86 -16.80
N MET A 116 -0.13 -13.45 -17.56
CA MET A 116 -0.33 -12.93 -18.90
C MET A 116 -0.82 -14.00 -19.89
N SER A 117 -0.54 -15.25 -19.59
CA SER A 117 -0.92 -16.35 -20.48
C SER A 117 -1.39 -17.56 -19.70
#